data_02513fe9bd43169d29634be6baa90e94
#
_entry.id   02513fe9bd43169d29634be6baa90e94
#
_cell.length_a   1.000
_cell.length_b   1.000
_cell.length_c   1.000
_cell.angle_alpha   90.00
_cell.angle_beta   90.00
_cell.angle_gamma   90.00
#
_symmetry.space_group_name_H-M   'P 1'
#
loop_
_entity.id
_entity.type
_entity.pdbx_description
1 polymer ?
#
loop_
_entity_poly.entity_id
_entity_poly.type
_entity_poly.pdbx_seq_one_letter_code
_entity_poly.pdbx_strand_id
1 'polypeptide(L)'
;MKYTSAQANKLLKKLNDEYSALLHKEQRSRDFRAAMGEDIESVRPAYDYAKTQARLEELEGTIRRLKHAINCFNTTQVVDGFGITIDEMLVYIPQLTKRKSKLLEMKSRLPKERVEEQYGQQSNIIDYTYTNYDLAAVEEDYEKTADELSRAQLALDTVNQRDSFEFCE
;
A
#
# COMPACT_ATOMS: atom_id res chain seq x y z
N MET A 1 13.20 -16.30 -15.46
CA MET A 1 12.77 -15.13 -16.27
C MET A 1 13.21 -13.83 -15.58
N LYS A 2 13.43 -12.74 -16.36
CA LYS A 2 13.71 -11.43 -15.78
C LYS A 2 12.41 -10.64 -15.62
N TYR A 3 12.22 -10.03 -14.46
CA TYR A 3 11.05 -9.20 -14.15
C TYR A 3 11.50 -7.84 -13.62
N THR A 4 10.85 -6.77 -14.05
CA THR A 4 10.94 -5.49 -13.35
C THR A 4 10.09 -5.56 -12.08
N SER A 5 10.35 -4.66 -11.10
CA SER A 5 9.55 -4.60 -9.87
C SER A 5 8.06 -4.42 -10.18
N ALA A 6 7.72 -3.59 -11.17
CA ALA A 6 6.34 -3.39 -11.61
C ALA A 6 5.70 -4.69 -12.19
N GLN A 7 6.45 -5.45 -13.00
CA GLN A 7 5.98 -6.73 -13.56
C GLN A 7 5.82 -7.80 -12.47
N ALA A 8 6.79 -7.88 -11.55
CA ALA A 8 6.75 -8.82 -10.42
C ALA A 8 5.55 -8.57 -9.50
N ASN A 9 5.25 -7.31 -9.21
CA ASN A 9 4.07 -6.94 -8.41
C ASN A 9 2.74 -7.27 -9.12
N LYS A 10 2.67 -7.12 -10.45
CA LYS A 10 1.49 -7.57 -11.23
C LYS A 10 1.33 -9.09 -11.18
N LEU A 11 2.44 -9.84 -11.32
CA LEU A 11 2.43 -11.29 -11.19
C LEU A 11 2.00 -11.72 -9.78
N LEU A 12 2.55 -11.09 -8.74
CA LEU A 12 2.18 -11.33 -7.35
C LEU A 12 0.69 -11.10 -7.11
N LYS A 13 0.13 -10.02 -7.65
CA LYS A 13 -1.30 -9.75 -7.58
C LYS A 13 -2.10 -10.87 -8.24
N LYS A 14 -1.74 -11.27 -9.48
CA LYS A 14 -2.41 -12.37 -10.20
C LYS A 14 -2.41 -13.66 -9.40
N LEU A 15 -1.27 -14.04 -8.79
CA LEU A 15 -1.17 -15.25 -7.98
C LEU A 15 -2.05 -15.17 -6.71
N ASN A 16 -2.10 -14.02 -6.05
CA ASN A 16 -2.98 -13.82 -4.89
C ASN A 16 -4.47 -13.86 -5.29
N ASP A 17 -4.83 -13.31 -6.45
CA ASP A 17 -6.21 -13.35 -6.96
C ASP A 17 -6.61 -14.81 -7.29
N GLU A 18 -5.69 -15.62 -7.91
CA GLU A 18 -5.91 -17.04 -8.17
C GLU A 18 -6.06 -17.84 -6.87
N TYR A 19 -5.20 -17.61 -5.89
CA TYR A 19 -5.27 -18.22 -4.56
C TYR A 19 -6.61 -17.91 -3.87
N SER A 20 -7.02 -16.66 -3.88
CA SER A 20 -8.29 -16.23 -3.29
C SER A 20 -9.50 -16.86 -4.01
N ALA A 21 -9.47 -16.92 -5.34
CA ALA A 21 -10.52 -17.55 -6.12
C ALA A 21 -10.67 -19.05 -5.81
N LEU A 22 -9.53 -19.75 -5.63
CA LEU A 22 -9.51 -21.15 -5.27
C LEU A 22 -10.08 -21.38 -3.85
N LEU A 23 -9.70 -20.54 -2.86
CA LEU A 23 -10.26 -20.58 -1.51
C LEU A 23 -11.78 -20.35 -1.53
N HIS A 24 -12.26 -19.38 -2.31
CA HIS A 24 -13.69 -19.13 -2.43
C HIS A 24 -14.45 -20.28 -3.09
N LYS A 25 -13.81 -20.96 -4.06
CA LYS A 25 -14.37 -22.16 -4.68
C LYS A 25 -14.46 -23.30 -3.67
N GLU A 26 -13.39 -23.56 -2.93
CA GLU A 26 -13.35 -24.56 -1.86
C GLU A 26 -14.43 -24.29 -0.82
N GLN A 27 -14.52 -23.06 -0.31
CA GLN A 27 -15.51 -22.68 0.71
C GLN A 27 -16.96 -22.96 0.29
N ARG A 28 -17.27 -22.87 -1.00
CA ARG A 28 -18.61 -23.17 -1.53
C ARG A 28 -18.85 -24.65 -1.83
N SER A 29 -17.81 -25.47 -1.92
CA SER A 29 -17.90 -26.86 -2.36
C SER A 29 -17.53 -27.88 -1.30
N ARG A 30 -16.85 -27.46 -0.22
CA ARG A 30 -16.37 -28.37 0.84
C ARG A 30 -17.46 -28.93 1.72
N ASP A 31 -18.57 -28.20 1.84
CA ASP A 31 -19.77 -28.59 2.58
C ASP A 31 -21.00 -28.21 1.75
N PHE A 32 -22.06 -29.05 1.83
CA PHE A 32 -23.31 -28.85 1.12
C PHE A 32 -24.49 -29.35 1.95
N ARG A 33 -25.69 -28.96 1.55
CA ARG A 33 -26.93 -29.34 2.23
C ARG A 33 -27.75 -30.23 1.30
N ALA A 34 -28.35 -31.28 1.86
CA ALA A 34 -29.35 -32.10 1.22
C ALA A 34 -30.60 -32.11 2.09
N ALA A 35 -31.79 -32.10 1.49
CA ALA A 35 -33.02 -32.25 2.19
C ALA A 35 -33.24 -33.70 2.66
N MET A 36 -34.11 -33.87 3.69
CA MET A 36 -34.44 -35.22 4.15
C MET A 36 -35.14 -36.01 3.03
N GLY A 37 -34.56 -37.15 2.64
CA GLY A 37 -35.06 -37.99 1.53
C GLY A 37 -34.56 -37.61 0.13
N GLU A 38 -33.73 -36.57 0.04
CA GLU A 38 -33.05 -36.19 -1.22
C GLU A 38 -31.84 -37.13 -1.48
N ASP A 39 -31.57 -37.45 -2.73
CA ASP A 39 -30.36 -38.19 -3.07
C ASP A 39 -29.11 -37.29 -2.91
N ILE A 40 -28.31 -37.64 -1.91
CA ILE A 40 -27.10 -36.87 -1.54
C ILE A 40 -26.14 -36.72 -2.73
N GLU A 41 -25.99 -37.75 -3.55
CA GLU A 41 -25.05 -37.74 -4.68
C GLU A 41 -25.50 -36.78 -5.80
N SER A 42 -26.82 -36.61 -5.97
CA SER A 42 -27.37 -35.69 -6.97
C SER A 42 -27.10 -34.20 -6.67
N VAL A 43 -26.94 -33.85 -5.43
CA VAL A 43 -26.71 -32.47 -4.97
C VAL A 43 -25.28 -32.20 -4.52
N ARG A 44 -24.42 -33.22 -4.52
CA ARG A 44 -23.03 -33.14 -4.11
C ARG A 44 -22.22 -32.28 -5.09
N PRO A 45 -21.59 -31.16 -4.65
CA PRO A 45 -20.70 -30.37 -5.50
C PRO A 45 -19.45 -31.18 -5.89
N ALA A 46 -18.96 -30.96 -7.10
CA ALA A 46 -17.69 -31.54 -7.53
C ALA A 46 -16.55 -30.86 -6.74
N TYR A 47 -15.97 -31.60 -5.80
CA TYR A 47 -14.86 -31.13 -4.97
C TYR A 47 -13.85 -32.27 -4.73
N ASP A 48 -12.59 -31.97 -4.99
CA ASP A 48 -11.46 -32.86 -4.71
C ASP A 48 -10.53 -32.16 -3.73
N TYR A 49 -10.56 -32.61 -2.48
CA TYR A 49 -9.79 -32.04 -1.38
C TYR A 49 -8.28 -32.10 -1.67
N ALA A 50 -7.75 -33.31 -2.03
CA ALA A 50 -6.32 -33.50 -2.22
C ALA A 50 -5.76 -32.61 -3.32
N LYS A 51 -6.46 -32.54 -4.45
CA LYS A 51 -6.09 -31.70 -5.60
C LYS A 51 -6.16 -30.22 -5.26
N THR A 52 -7.16 -29.81 -4.50
CA THR A 52 -7.33 -28.40 -4.09
C THR A 52 -6.22 -27.98 -3.14
N GLN A 53 -5.91 -28.80 -2.12
CA GLN A 53 -4.82 -28.50 -1.17
C GLN A 53 -3.46 -28.45 -1.87
N ALA A 54 -3.16 -29.43 -2.75
CA ALA A 54 -1.90 -29.41 -3.51
C ALA A 54 -1.75 -28.12 -4.34
N ARG A 55 -2.82 -27.63 -4.97
CA ARG A 55 -2.78 -26.40 -5.73
C ARG A 55 -2.61 -25.15 -4.85
N LEU A 56 -3.26 -25.11 -3.67
CA LEU A 56 -3.08 -24.03 -2.69
C LEU A 56 -1.64 -23.98 -2.21
N GLU A 57 -1.04 -25.11 -1.82
CA GLU A 57 0.36 -25.18 -1.38
C GLU A 57 1.34 -24.74 -2.47
N GLU A 58 1.10 -25.11 -3.72
CA GLU A 58 1.91 -24.69 -4.88
C GLU A 58 1.86 -23.17 -5.05
N LEU A 59 0.66 -22.56 -5.00
CA LEU A 59 0.47 -21.11 -5.10
C LEU A 59 1.14 -20.39 -3.93
N GLU A 60 0.95 -20.86 -2.70
CA GLU A 60 1.59 -20.30 -1.51
C GLU A 60 3.12 -20.33 -1.61
N GLY A 61 3.67 -21.44 -2.06
CA GLY A 61 5.10 -21.60 -2.29
C GLY A 61 5.62 -20.59 -3.30
N THR A 62 4.92 -20.45 -4.42
CA THR A 62 5.31 -19.49 -5.47
C THR A 62 5.18 -18.04 -5.03
N ILE A 63 4.08 -17.68 -4.34
CA ILE A 63 3.86 -16.34 -3.76
C ILE A 63 4.98 -16.00 -2.78
N ARG A 64 5.36 -16.94 -1.89
CA ARG A 64 6.41 -16.76 -0.91
C ARG A 64 7.77 -16.51 -1.58
N ARG A 65 8.15 -17.32 -2.57
CA ARG A 65 9.40 -17.15 -3.32
C ARG A 65 9.44 -15.82 -4.07
N LEU A 66 8.35 -15.43 -4.73
CA LEU A 66 8.27 -14.18 -5.47
C LEU A 66 8.37 -12.96 -4.54
N LYS A 67 7.66 -12.96 -3.41
CA LYS A 67 7.78 -11.90 -2.38
C LYS A 67 9.20 -11.77 -1.86
N HIS A 68 9.86 -12.89 -1.59
CA HIS A 68 11.25 -12.89 -1.15
C HIS A 68 12.17 -12.27 -2.21
N ALA A 69 12.04 -12.64 -3.48
CA ALA A 69 12.83 -12.07 -4.57
C ALA A 69 12.62 -10.55 -4.72
N ILE A 70 11.37 -10.08 -4.64
CA ILE A 70 11.04 -8.64 -4.63
C ILE A 70 11.72 -7.94 -3.44
N ASN A 71 11.65 -8.51 -2.24
CA ASN A 71 12.26 -7.91 -1.06
C ASN A 71 13.79 -7.82 -1.18
N CYS A 72 14.44 -8.90 -1.65
CA CYS A 72 15.88 -8.89 -1.92
C CYS A 72 16.26 -7.80 -2.93
N PHE A 73 15.50 -7.66 -4.00
CA PHE A 73 15.69 -6.60 -4.98
C PHE A 73 15.54 -5.20 -4.35
N ASN A 74 14.47 -4.97 -3.61
CA ASN A 74 14.20 -3.68 -2.98
C ASN A 74 15.27 -3.25 -1.97
N THR A 75 15.87 -4.19 -1.25
CA THR A 75 16.93 -3.91 -0.26
C THR A 75 18.30 -3.72 -0.87
N THR A 76 18.51 -4.10 -2.13
CA THR A 76 19.81 -4.00 -2.80
C THR A 76 19.85 -2.95 -3.91
N GLN A 77 18.73 -2.69 -4.56
CA GLN A 77 18.65 -1.73 -5.66
C GLN A 77 18.60 -0.29 -5.14
N VAL A 78 19.59 0.51 -5.54
CA VAL A 78 19.68 1.93 -5.19
C VAL A 78 18.89 2.78 -6.17
N VAL A 79 18.19 3.79 -5.66
CA VAL A 79 17.42 4.75 -6.44
C VAL A 79 18.34 5.89 -6.89
N ASP A 80 18.42 6.10 -8.21
CA ASP A 80 19.24 7.13 -8.81
C ASP A 80 18.87 8.53 -8.29
N GLY A 81 19.91 9.32 -7.96
CA GLY A 81 19.75 10.70 -7.48
C GLY A 81 19.38 10.86 -6.00
N PHE A 82 19.10 9.74 -5.28
CA PHE A 82 18.82 9.76 -3.84
C PHE A 82 19.88 9.00 -3.03
N GLY A 83 20.56 8.02 -3.62
CA GLY A 83 21.59 7.24 -2.93
C GLY A 83 21.06 6.29 -1.84
N ILE A 84 19.75 6.08 -1.78
CA ILE A 84 19.07 5.15 -0.87
C ILE A 84 18.43 4.01 -1.66
N THR A 85 18.16 2.90 -0.99
CA THR A 85 17.55 1.72 -1.61
C THR A 85 16.07 1.93 -1.90
N ILE A 86 15.47 1.05 -2.75
CA ILE A 86 14.01 1.05 -2.97
C ILE A 86 13.28 0.87 -1.65
N ASP A 87 13.76 0.00 -0.78
CA ASP A 87 13.15 -0.26 0.53
C ASP A 87 13.12 1.01 1.40
N GLU A 88 14.24 1.74 1.47
CA GLU A 88 14.32 3.02 2.17
C GLU A 88 13.42 4.08 1.50
N MET A 89 13.34 4.11 0.16
CA MET A 89 12.48 5.03 -0.58
C MET A 89 10.99 4.79 -0.29
N LEU A 90 10.57 3.52 -0.11
CA LEU A 90 9.21 3.15 0.27
C LEU A 90 8.82 3.67 1.66
N VAL A 91 9.80 3.94 2.54
CA VAL A 91 9.59 4.61 3.84
C VAL A 91 9.67 6.14 3.69
N TYR A 92 10.61 6.63 2.88
CA TYR A 92 10.88 8.06 2.71
C TYR A 92 9.72 8.82 2.06
N ILE A 93 9.11 8.28 0.99
CA ILE A 93 7.97 8.90 0.31
C ILE A 93 6.77 9.14 1.25
N PRO A 94 6.31 8.16 2.07
CA PRO A 94 5.31 8.40 3.11
C PRO A 94 5.70 9.47 4.13
N GLN A 95 6.99 9.55 4.52
CA GLN A 95 7.49 10.59 5.43
C GLN A 95 7.37 11.98 4.80
N LEU A 96 7.79 12.13 3.53
CA LEU A 96 7.63 13.39 2.78
C LEU A 96 6.15 13.77 2.62
N THR A 97 5.29 12.79 2.32
CA THR A 97 3.85 13.00 2.19
C THR A 97 3.24 13.52 3.50
N LYS A 98 3.61 12.92 4.63
CA LYS A 98 3.15 13.36 5.95
C LYS A 98 3.68 14.75 6.30
N ARG A 99 4.96 15.03 5.99
CA ARG A 99 5.56 16.36 6.18
C ARG A 99 4.84 17.42 5.35
N LYS A 100 4.61 17.15 4.07
CA LYS A 100 3.86 18.03 3.15
C LYS A 100 2.46 18.34 3.68
N SER A 101 1.73 17.33 4.16
CA SER A 101 0.38 17.51 4.72
C SER A 101 0.40 18.40 5.97
N LYS A 102 1.36 18.18 6.87
CA LYS A 102 1.56 19.05 8.05
C LYS A 102 1.85 20.50 7.66
N LEU A 103 2.77 20.71 6.71
CA LEU A 103 3.14 22.06 6.25
C LEU A 103 1.97 22.75 5.54
N LEU A 104 1.16 22.01 4.79
CA LEU A 104 -0.06 22.53 4.17
C LEU A 104 -1.06 23.03 5.22
N GLU A 105 -1.27 22.26 6.29
CA GLU A 105 -2.11 22.69 7.41
C GLU A 105 -1.58 23.96 8.06
N MET A 106 -0.27 24.02 8.33
CA MET A 106 0.36 25.20 8.91
C MET A 106 0.28 26.44 8.00
N LYS A 107 0.53 26.27 6.70
CA LYS A 107 0.43 27.33 5.67
C LYS A 107 -0.99 27.88 5.55
N SER A 108 -2.02 27.08 5.79
CA SER A 108 -3.43 27.50 5.68
C SER A 108 -3.93 28.31 6.88
N ARG A 109 -3.17 28.42 7.96
CA ARG A 109 -3.56 29.18 9.15
C ARG A 109 -3.40 30.67 8.95
N LEU A 110 -4.31 31.44 9.54
CA LEU A 110 -4.18 32.89 9.60
C LEU A 110 -3.19 33.29 10.72
N PRO A 111 -2.46 34.42 10.56
CA PRO A 111 -1.58 34.94 11.60
C PRO A 111 -2.29 35.19 12.94
N LYS A 112 -3.59 35.53 12.85
CA LYS A 112 -4.49 35.71 13.98
C LYS A 112 -5.89 35.30 13.58
N GLU A 113 -6.53 34.46 14.38
CA GLU A 113 -7.88 33.97 14.15
C GLU A 113 -8.70 34.03 15.44
N ARG A 114 -9.95 34.48 15.36
CA ARG A 114 -10.83 34.51 16.52
C ARG A 114 -11.26 33.07 16.84
N VAL A 115 -11.16 32.70 18.13
CA VAL A 115 -11.70 31.42 18.59
C VAL A 115 -13.23 31.51 18.56
N GLU A 116 -13.87 30.67 17.77
CA GLU A 116 -15.33 30.53 17.77
C GLU A 116 -15.74 29.85 19.07
N GLU A 117 -16.70 30.45 19.80
CA GLU A 117 -17.23 29.89 21.04
C GLU A 117 -17.92 28.55 20.72
N GLN A 118 -17.53 27.49 21.44
CA GLN A 118 -18.30 26.25 21.45
C GLN A 118 -19.65 26.51 22.13
N TYR A 119 -20.72 26.05 21.47
CA TYR A 119 -22.10 26.15 21.99
C TYR A 119 -22.17 25.74 23.46
N GLY A 120 -22.51 26.70 24.34
CA GLY A 120 -22.78 26.47 25.75
C GLY A 120 -21.86 27.15 26.78
N GLN A 121 -20.74 27.77 26.37
CA GLN A 121 -19.94 28.63 27.26
C GLN A 121 -20.04 30.10 26.83
N GLN A 122 -20.93 30.83 27.44
CA GLN A 122 -20.94 32.31 27.33
C GLN A 122 -19.77 32.87 28.15
N SER A 123 -18.63 33.06 27.51
CA SER A 123 -17.53 33.84 28.03
C SER A 123 -17.60 35.25 27.46
N ASN A 124 -17.56 36.27 28.30
CA ASN A 124 -17.43 37.68 27.88
C ASN A 124 -16.02 38.00 27.37
N ILE A 125 -15.12 37.01 27.33
CA ILE A 125 -13.71 37.16 26.93
C ILE A 125 -13.60 36.68 25.47
N ILE A 126 -13.11 37.52 24.59
CA ILE A 126 -12.85 37.17 23.20
C ILE A 126 -11.42 36.66 23.12
N ASP A 127 -11.26 35.35 22.86
CA ASP A 127 -9.97 34.72 22.65
C ASP A 127 -9.54 34.72 21.18
N TYR A 128 -8.24 34.81 20.96
CA TYR A 128 -7.63 34.69 19.64
C TYR A 128 -6.54 33.63 19.64
N THR A 129 -6.52 32.82 18.59
CA THR A 129 -5.40 31.94 18.28
C THR A 129 -4.43 32.70 17.39
N TYR A 130 -3.14 32.63 17.72
CA TYR A 130 -2.06 33.22 16.95
C TYR A 130 -1.14 32.10 16.43
N THR A 131 -0.65 32.23 15.20
CA THR A 131 0.44 31.37 14.73
C THR A 131 1.74 31.74 15.44
N ASN A 132 2.43 30.73 15.98
CA ASN A 132 3.71 30.90 16.68
C ASN A 132 4.89 30.44 15.82
N TYR A 133 4.83 30.76 14.53
CA TYR A 133 5.85 30.41 13.54
C TYR A 133 5.78 31.39 12.35
N ASP A 134 6.88 31.47 11.60
CA ASP A 134 6.96 32.28 10.38
C ASP A 134 6.21 31.57 9.23
N LEU A 135 5.16 32.20 8.72
CA LEU A 135 4.36 31.69 7.60
C LEU A 135 5.14 31.63 6.29
N ALA A 136 6.07 32.59 6.07
CA ALA A 136 6.89 32.60 4.85
C ALA A 136 7.88 31.44 4.85
N ALA A 137 8.49 31.13 6.00
CA ALA A 137 9.35 29.96 6.15
C ALA A 137 8.60 28.63 5.96
N VAL A 138 7.36 28.55 6.48
CA VAL A 138 6.50 27.36 6.25
C VAL A 138 6.13 27.19 4.79
N GLU A 139 5.85 28.27 4.08
CA GLU A 139 5.57 28.23 2.64
C GLU A 139 6.76 27.73 1.84
N GLU A 140 7.95 28.26 2.12
CA GLU A 140 9.20 27.81 1.48
C GLU A 140 9.48 26.31 1.74
N ASP A 141 9.31 25.86 2.97
CA ASP A 141 9.49 24.45 3.35
C ASP A 141 8.44 23.54 2.71
N TYR A 142 7.21 24.02 2.54
CA TYR A 142 6.17 23.30 1.83
C TYR A 142 6.54 23.09 0.36
N GLU A 143 6.98 24.14 -0.35
CA GLU A 143 7.39 24.05 -1.76
C GLU A 143 8.58 23.10 -1.92
N LYS A 144 9.62 23.23 -1.09
CA LYS A 144 10.78 22.32 -1.09
C LYS A 144 10.36 20.85 -0.88
N THR A 145 9.47 20.62 0.09
CA THR A 145 9.00 19.25 0.40
C THR A 145 8.13 18.70 -0.73
N ALA A 146 7.32 19.53 -1.39
CA ALA A 146 6.49 19.13 -2.51
C ALA A 146 7.34 18.73 -3.74
N ASP A 147 8.37 19.53 -4.04
CA ASP A 147 9.30 19.26 -5.14
C ASP A 147 10.10 17.97 -4.86
N GLU A 148 10.60 17.80 -3.64
CA GLU A 148 11.34 16.60 -3.24
C GLU A 148 10.48 15.34 -3.32
N LEU A 149 9.22 15.41 -2.87
CA LEU A 149 8.25 14.32 -2.99
C LEU A 149 8.02 13.93 -4.46
N SER A 150 7.83 14.91 -5.32
CA SER A 150 7.61 14.68 -6.76
C SER A 150 8.82 14.00 -7.40
N ARG A 151 10.04 14.48 -7.09
CA ARG A 151 11.29 13.88 -7.57
C ARG A 151 11.48 12.45 -7.06
N ALA A 152 11.19 12.19 -5.78
CA ALA A 152 11.32 10.87 -5.17
C ALA A 152 10.37 9.87 -5.82
N GLN A 153 9.12 10.26 -6.07
CA GLN A 153 8.12 9.42 -6.75
C GLN A 153 8.56 9.08 -8.17
N LEU A 154 9.00 10.08 -8.95
CA LEU A 154 9.46 9.87 -10.33
C LEU A 154 10.70 8.96 -10.39
N ALA A 155 11.65 9.15 -9.47
CA ALA A 155 12.86 8.33 -9.41
C ALA A 155 12.51 6.86 -9.08
N LEU A 156 11.64 6.63 -8.11
CA LEU A 156 11.17 5.30 -7.76
C LEU A 156 10.44 4.62 -8.93
N ASP A 157 9.54 5.33 -9.61
CA ASP A 157 8.82 4.81 -10.77
C ASP A 157 9.78 4.42 -11.90
N THR A 158 10.82 5.24 -12.13
CA THR A 158 11.83 4.97 -13.14
C THR A 158 12.59 3.69 -12.85
N VAL A 159 13.09 3.51 -11.64
CA VAL A 159 13.81 2.30 -11.21
C VAL A 159 12.92 1.07 -11.29
N ASN A 160 11.67 1.16 -10.83
CA ASN A 160 10.69 0.07 -10.87
C ASN A 160 10.32 -0.40 -12.29
N GLN A 161 10.49 0.44 -13.29
CA GLN A 161 10.21 0.12 -14.68
C GLN A 161 11.45 -0.32 -15.46
N ARG A 162 12.63 0.23 -15.14
CA ARG A 162 13.88 0.00 -15.85
C ARG A 162 14.62 -1.23 -15.35
N ASP A 163 14.78 -1.34 -14.03
CA ASP A 163 15.65 -2.33 -13.43
C ASP A 163 14.90 -3.65 -13.18
N SER A 164 15.61 -4.76 -13.42
CA SER A 164 15.02 -6.09 -13.38
C SER A 164 15.85 -7.06 -12.55
N PHE A 165 15.22 -8.05 -11.97
CA PHE A 165 15.83 -9.16 -11.26
C PHE A 165 15.38 -10.51 -11.83
N GLU A 166 16.15 -11.57 -11.54
CA GLU A 166 15.82 -12.92 -12.00
C GLU A 166 14.89 -13.61 -11.00
N PHE A 167 13.84 -14.23 -11.53
CA PHE A 167 12.95 -15.09 -10.77
C PHE A 167 12.61 -16.34 -11.58
N CYS A 168 12.72 -17.52 -10.95
CA CYS A 168 12.29 -18.81 -11.49
C CYS A 168 11.04 -19.25 -10.73
N GLU A 169 9.96 -19.50 -11.47
CA GLU A 169 8.69 -20.03 -10.93
C GLU A 169 8.86 -21.43 -10.34
#